data_427be218c73cca9affff7bcb5228eb57
#
_entry.id   427be218c73cca9affff7bcb5228eb57
#
_cell.length_a   1.000
_cell.length_b   1.000
_cell.length_c   1.000
_cell.angle_alpha   90.00
_cell.angle_beta   90.00
_cell.angle_gamma   90.00
#
_symmetry.space_group_name_H-M   'P 1'
#
loop_
_entity.id
_entity.type
_entity.pdbx_description
1 polymer ?
#
loop_
_entity_poly.entity_id
_entity_poly.type
_entity_poly.pdbx_seq_one_letter_code
_entity_poly.pdbx_strand_id
1 'polypeptide(L)'
;MATTLVVNPGSSSRKYALYERGQVVLELRFEDTNSGFEMCSQVSGTQQICEAVSKDDFTEAFARVEDAVNSYLFREGRGRRLDNVVVRVVAPGTFFQRHAVIDDAYVAELKKKVTVAPLHVPHILREIESAQKHFKQARLIAASDSAFHSEIPLVAREYSILREDANEFDIHRFGYHGLSVASVVRRIHALIGLDPERLVVCHIGSGTSVTAVKNGKSVETSMGFAPATGLPMGSRAGDVDTAALLELMRAKHWRPSEAEMYINTNGGFAGMAGESDIRRLLDRRSKNDAVAAQALNVFAYNMQKMIAAQTVALGGLDAIVLTATAAVRSSELRALILQGLSHLGVQMSKDRNDLLVSKEGVISVRNSTVKVVVMRTDEMGEMAQVAEQISLGVV
;
A
#
# COMPACT_ATOMS: atom_id res chain seq x y z
N MET A 1 -0.43 19.84 -21.29
CA MET A 1 -0.68 18.87 -20.22
C MET A 1 0.51 17.94 -20.16
N ALA A 2 0.99 17.65 -18.97
CA ALA A 2 2.20 16.91 -18.75
C ALA A 2 2.04 15.41 -19.06
N THR A 3 3.09 14.81 -19.60
CA THR A 3 3.24 13.35 -19.78
C THR A 3 4.01 12.82 -18.58
N THR A 4 3.45 11.89 -17.85
CA THR A 4 3.98 11.41 -16.56
C THR A 4 4.14 9.90 -16.55
N LEU A 5 5.36 9.43 -16.30
CA LEU A 5 5.65 8.02 -16.01
C LEU A 5 5.54 7.80 -14.50
N VAL A 6 4.68 6.90 -14.11
CA VAL A 6 4.50 6.47 -12.70
C VAL A 6 5.27 5.18 -12.47
N VAL A 7 6.04 5.14 -11.39
CA VAL A 7 6.93 4.03 -11.00
C VAL A 7 6.54 3.56 -9.59
N ASN A 8 5.95 2.36 -9.50
CA ASN A 8 5.59 1.74 -8.22
C ASN A 8 6.47 0.51 -7.97
N PRO A 9 7.62 0.70 -7.31
CA PRO A 9 8.57 -0.37 -7.04
C PRO A 9 8.08 -1.31 -5.94
N GLY A 10 8.14 -2.61 -6.20
CA GLY A 10 7.92 -3.67 -5.23
C GLY A 10 9.02 -4.72 -5.33
N SER A 11 9.22 -5.51 -4.28
CA SER A 11 10.26 -6.54 -4.24
C SER A 11 10.02 -7.68 -5.24
N SER A 12 8.78 -8.09 -5.42
CA SER A 12 8.36 -9.19 -6.31
C SER A 12 7.58 -8.72 -7.54
N SER A 13 7.22 -7.43 -7.60
CA SER A 13 6.44 -6.88 -8.71
C SER A 13 6.78 -5.41 -8.88
N ARG A 14 7.12 -5.01 -10.10
CA ARG A 14 7.36 -3.62 -10.48
C ARG A 14 6.30 -3.18 -11.47
N LYS A 15 5.66 -2.06 -11.21
CA LYS A 15 4.59 -1.53 -12.04
C LYS A 15 4.95 -0.14 -12.54
N TYR A 16 4.76 0.05 -13.83
CA TYR A 16 5.01 1.31 -14.51
C TYR A 16 3.76 1.67 -15.32
N ALA A 17 3.37 2.92 -15.31
CA ALA A 17 2.28 3.40 -16.16
C ALA A 17 2.58 4.79 -16.70
N LEU A 18 2.37 4.97 -17.99
CA LEU A 18 2.45 6.28 -18.64
C LEU A 18 1.07 6.92 -18.62
N TYR A 19 1.01 8.13 -18.13
CA TYR A 19 -0.20 8.94 -18.08
C TYR A 19 -0.09 10.12 -19.03
N GLU A 20 -1.15 10.36 -19.77
CA GLU A 20 -1.39 11.58 -20.54
C GLU A 20 -2.77 12.13 -20.19
N ARG A 21 -2.84 13.42 -19.81
CA ARG A 21 -4.11 14.10 -19.48
C ARG A 21 -4.92 13.35 -18.39
N GLY A 22 -4.23 12.78 -17.41
CA GLY A 22 -4.85 12.02 -16.33
C GLY A 22 -5.36 10.62 -16.72
N GLN A 23 -5.11 10.17 -17.96
CA GLN A 23 -5.51 8.84 -18.45
C GLN A 23 -4.27 7.96 -18.64
N VAL A 24 -4.39 6.69 -18.27
CA VAL A 24 -3.36 5.69 -18.56
C VAL A 24 -3.35 5.40 -20.05
N VAL A 25 -2.18 5.51 -20.66
CA VAL A 25 -1.97 5.23 -22.09
C VAL A 25 -1.09 4.02 -22.35
N LEU A 26 -0.22 3.67 -21.40
CA LEU A 26 0.64 2.49 -21.45
C LEU A 26 0.84 1.96 -20.03
N GLU A 27 0.71 0.66 -19.83
CA GLU A 27 1.06 -0.02 -18.59
C GLU A 27 2.10 -1.11 -18.87
N LEU A 28 3.07 -1.22 -17.94
CA LEU A 28 4.04 -2.31 -17.91
C LEU A 28 4.10 -2.88 -16.51
N ARG A 29 4.19 -4.20 -16.43
CA ARG A 29 4.31 -4.92 -15.16
C ARG A 29 5.35 -6.00 -15.31
N PHE A 30 6.29 -6.03 -14.38
CA PHE A 30 7.27 -7.09 -14.24
C PHE A 30 6.97 -7.85 -12.96
N GLU A 31 6.89 -9.16 -13.04
CA GLU A 31 6.56 -10.04 -11.90
C GLU A 31 7.58 -11.18 -11.80
N ASP A 32 8.00 -11.46 -10.56
CA ASP A 32 8.68 -12.69 -10.17
C ASP A 32 7.59 -13.71 -9.84
N THR A 33 7.47 -14.74 -10.67
CA THR A 33 6.45 -15.78 -10.58
C THR A 33 7.08 -17.13 -10.23
N ASN A 34 6.28 -18.10 -9.82
CA ASN A 34 6.78 -19.46 -9.56
C ASN A 34 7.41 -20.14 -10.80
N SER A 35 7.09 -19.64 -12.01
CA SER A 35 7.59 -20.15 -13.29
C SER A 35 8.77 -19.34 -13.86
N GLY A 36 9.21 -18.30 -13.19
CA GLY A 36 10.25 -17.38 -13.63
C GLY A 36 9.78 -15.94 -13.69
N PHE A 37 10.49 -15.11 -14.46
CA PHE A 37 10.17 -13.68 -14.57
C PHE A 37 9.30 -13.43 -15.81
N GLU A 38 8.29 -12.58 -15.65
CA GLU A 38 7.34 -12.22 -16.70
C GLU A 38 7.24 -10.70 -16.82
N MET A 39 7.15 -10.20 -18.05
CA MET A 39 6.77 -8.82 -18.35
C MET A 39 5.43 -8.83 -19.08
N CYS A 40 4.46 -8.05 -18.57
CA CYS A 40 3.22 -7.78 -19.26
C CYS A 40 3.14 -6.31 -19.66
N SER A 41 2.72 -6.03 -20.89
CA SER A 41 2.52 -4.67 -21.41
C SER A 41 1.12 -4.49 -21.98
N GLN A 42 0.57 -3.31 -21.86
CA GLN A 42 -0.73 -2.95 -22.41
C GLN A 42 -0.75 -1.47 -22.83
N VAL A 43 -1.04 -1.21 -24.09
CA VAL A 43 -1.41 0.13 -24.58
C VAL A 43 -2.93 0.28 -24.40
N SER A 44 -3.39 1.46 -24.00
CA SER A 44 -4.82 1.72 -23.80
C SER A 44 -5.64 1.36 -25.05
N GLY A 45 -6.73 0.63 -24.83
CA GLY A 45 -7.59 0.13 -25.92
C GLY A 45 -7.09 -1.15 -26.62
N THR A 46 -5.95 -1.71 -26.23
CA THR A 46 -5.42 -2.96 -26.79
C THR A 46 -5.48 -4.12 -25.79
N GLN A 47 -5.26 -5.33 -26.27
CA GLN A 47 -5.07 -6.48 -25.39
C GLN A 47 -3.73 -6.42 -24.68
N GLN A 48 -3.68 -6.92 -23.46
CA GLN A 48 -2.46 -7.13 -22.70
C GLN A 48 -1.61 -8.23 -23.38
N ILE A 49 -0.32 -7.98 -23.53
CA ILE A 49 0.65 -8.93 -24.02
C ILE A 49 1.61 -9.26 -22.89
N CYS A 50 1.81 -10.54 -22.61
CA CYS A 50 2.77 -11.02 -21.61
C CYS A 50 3.82 -11.88 -22.25
N GLU A 51 5.08 -11.74 -21.83
CA GLU A 51 6.22 -12.53 -22.29
C GLU A 51 7.13 -12.91 -21.11
N ALA A 52 7.75 -14.08 -21.19
CA ALA A 52 8.80 -14.46 -20.26
C ALA A 52 10.04 -13.58 -20.48
N VAL A 53 10.65 -13.11 -19.41
CA VAL A 53 11.87 -12.29 -19.47
C VAL A 53 12.97 -12.90 -18.61
N SER A 54 14.21 -12.46 -18.83
CA SER A 54 15.35 -12.88 -18.03
C SER A 54 15.30 -12.23 -16.63
N LYS A 55 16.10 -12.77 -15.70
CA LYS A 55 16.32 -12.13 -14.40
C LYS A 55 16.97 -10.75 -14.55
N ASP A 56 17.83 -10.59 -15.56
CA ASP A 56 18.49 -9.33 -15.84
C ASP A 56 17.49 -8.30 -16.37
N ASP A 57 16.58 -8.68 -17.28
CA ASP A 57 15.47 -7.81 -17.73
C ASP A 57 14.56 -7.40 -16.57
N PHE A 58 14.29 -8.32 -15.63
CA PHE A 58 13.53 -7.99 -14.42
C PHE A 58 14.31 -7.01 -13.53
N THR A 59 15.62 -7.20 -13.39
CA THR A 59 16.48 -6.34 -12.56
C THR A 59 16.68 -4.97 -13.19
N GLU A 60 16.87 -4.92 -14.51
CA GLU A 60 17.11 -3.70 -15.30
C GLU A 60 15.84 -3.26 -16.06
N ALA A 61 14.67 -3.41 -15.43
CA ALA A 61 13.36 -3.17 -16.06
C ALA A 61 13.25 -1.79 -16.75
N PHE A 62 13.97 -0.78 -16.27
CA PHE A 62 13.94 0.57 -16.84
C PHE A 62 14.39 0.66 -18.31
N ALA A 63 15.28 -0.18 -18.78
CA ALA A 63 15.65 -0.19 -20.19
C ALA A 63 14.44 -0.56 -21.08
N ARG A 64 13.69 -1.61 -20.68
CA ARG A 64 12.45 -2.00 -21.36
C ARG A 64 11.35 -0.95 -21.25
N VAL A 65 11.28 -0.29 -20.09
CA VAL A 65 10.33 0.81 -19.86
C VAL A 65 10.65 2.01 -20.76
N GLU A 66 11.93 2.39 -20.89
CA GLU A 66 12.37 3.46 -21.77
C GLU A 66 12.00 3.18 -23.22
N ASP A 67 12.30 1.97 -23.71
CA ASP A 67 11.99 1.55 -25.08
C ASP A 67 10.48 1.61 -25.36
N ALA A 68 9.66 1.12 -24.43
CA ALA A 68 8.21 1.13 -24.56
C ALA A 68 7.62 2.56 -24.53
N VAL A 69 8.10 3.40 -23.60
CA VAL A 69 7.68 4.81 -23.47
C VAL A 69 8.08 5.60 -24.72
N ASN A 70 9.33 5.48 -25.16
CA ASN A 70 9.82 6.16 -26.36
C ASN A 70 9.06 5.68 -27.61
N SER A 71 8.86 4.37 -27.77
CA SER A 71 8.07 3.82 -28.88
C SER A 71 6.65 4.37 -28.91
N TYR A 72 6.00 4.52 -27.74
CA TYR A 72 4.67 5.13 -27.65
C TYR A 72 4.69 6.60 -28.06
N LEU A 73 5.62 7.39 -27.51
CA LEU A 73 5.73 8.83 -27.77
C LEU A 73 6.10 9.16 -29.24
N PHE A 74 6.90 8.29 -29.90
CA PHE A 74 7.28 8.46 -31.30
C PHE A 74 6.18 8.03 -32.27
N ARG A 75 5.47 6.93 -32.03
CA ARG A 75 4.40 6.41 -32.92
C ARG A 75 3.25 7.41 -33.10
N GLU A 76 2.95 8.17 -32.09
CA GLU A 76 1.90 9.18 -32.11
C GLU A 76 2.28 10.45 -32.92
N GLY A 77 3.47 10.48 -33.55
CA GLY A 77 3.93 11.59 -34.40
C GLY A 77 4.05 12.94 -33.67
N ARG A 78 4.06 12.90 -32.35
CA ARG A 78 3.87 14.09 -31.52
C ARG A 78 5.17 14.74 -31.07
N GLY A 79 6.33 14.08 -31.28
CA GLY A 79 7.61 14.59 -30.79
C GLY A 79 7.56 14.97 -29.29
N ARG A 80 6.70 14.25 -28.53
CA ARG A 80 6.44 14.59 -27.13
C ARG A 80 7.56 14.06 -26.25
N ARG A 81 7.88 14.85 -25.27
CA ARG A 81 8.87 14.55 -24.25
C ARG A 81 8.16 14.05 -23.00
N LEU A 82 8.79 13.17 -22.25
CA LEU A 82 8.37 12.84 -20.92
C LEU A 82 8.67 14.02 -19.98
N ASP A 83 7.64 14.52 -19.31
CA ASP A 83 7.77 15.72 -18.44
C ASP A 83 8.14 15.31 -17.02
N ASN A 84 7.50 14.26 -16.48
CA ASN A 84 7.69 13.81 -15.10
C ASN A 84 7.90 12.30 -15.01
N VAL A 85 8.73 11.89 -14.04
CA VAL A 85 8.78 10.52 -13.52
C VAL A 85 8.43 10.58 -12.03
N VAL A 86 7.39 9.87 -11.63
CA VAL A 86 6.93 9.82 -10.23
C VAL A 86 7.26 8.46 -9.64
N VAL A 87 8.04 8.46 -8.58
CA VAL A 87 8.45 7.24 -7.88
C VAL A 87 7.72 7.15 -6.54
N ARG A 88 7.09 6.01 -6.23
CA ARG A 88 6.55 5.75 -4.90
C ARG A 88 7.68 5.64 -3.89
N VAL A 89 7.58 6.39 -2.78
CA VAL A 89 8.55 6.37 -1.69
C VAL A 89 7.90 5.87 -0.42
N VAL A 90 8.48 4.80 0.15
CA VAL A 90 8.11 4.20 1.44
C VAL A 90 9.34 4.31 2.34
N ALA A 91 9.39 5.35 3.17
CA ALA A 91 10.51 5.61 4.06
C ALA A 91 10.03 6.25 5.38
N PRO A 92 10.59 5.85 6.54
CA PRO A 92 10.28 6.48 7.83
C PRO A 92 10.98 7.83 7.94
N GLY A 93 10.30 8.78 8.58
CA GLY A 93 10.84 10.09 8.89
C GLY A 93 9.90 11.23 8.51
N THR A 94 9.88 12.26 9.34
CA THR A 94 9.07 13.47 9.11
C THR A 94 9.37 14.12 7.75
N PHE A 95 10.63 14.04 7.29
CA PHE A 95 11.05 14.54 5.99
C PHE A 95 10.24 13.90 4.84
N PHE A 96 9.85 12.63 4.97
CA PHE A 96 9.14 11.87 3.95
C PHE A 96 7.61 11.93 4.08
N GLN A 97 7.05 12.70 5.02
CA GLN A 97 5.60 12.89 5.17
C GLN A 97 5.03 13.95 4.20
N ARG A 98 5.66 14.14 3.04
CA ARG A 98 5.19 15.01 1.97
C ARG A 98 5.62 14.48 0.61
N HIS A 99 4.88 14.86 -0.42
CA HIS A 99 5.34 14.71 -1.78
C HIS A 99 6.42 15.77 -2.07
N ALA A 100 7.40 15.45 -2.91
CA ALA A 100 8.50 16.37 -3.18
C ALA A 100 9.15 16.12 -4.54
N VAL A 101 9.84 17.12 -5.07
CA VAL A 101 10.80 16.92 -6.16
C VAL A 101 12.02 16.19 -5.60
N ILE A 102 12.48 15.17 -6.33
CA ILE A 102 13.70 14.42 -5.96
C ILE A 102 14.91 15.18 -6.49
N ASP A 103 15.67 15.75 -5.58
CA ASP A 103 16.98 16.34 -5.80
C ASP A 103 18.07 15.56 -5.05
N ASP A 104 19.33 16.04 -5.12
CA ASP A 104 20.45 15.40 -4.44
C ASP A 104 20.27 15.38 -2.91
N ALA A 105 19.63 16.41 -2.34
CA ALA A 105 19.35 16.48 -0.90
C ALA A 105 18.31 15.41 -0.51
N TYR A 106 17.26 15.23 -1.32
CA TYR A 106 16.27 14.18 -1.10
C TYR A 106 16.90 12.78 -1.14
N VAL A 107 17.75 12.51 -2.14
CA VAL A 107 18.47 11.24 -2.26
C VAL A 107 19.41 11.01 -1.08
N ALA A 108 20.09 12.05 -0.60
CA ALA A 108 20.96 11.97 0.58
C ALA A 108 20.17 11.60 1.84
N GLU A 109 19.01 12.22 2.08
CA GLU A 109 18.13 11.86 3.20
C GLU A 109 17.60 10.43 3.08
N LEU A 110 17.21 10.01 1.87
CA LEU A 110 16.72 8.65 1.63
C LEU A 110 17.80 7.59 1.91
N LYS A 111 19.06 7.86 1.53
CA LYS A 111 20.21 6.97 1.81
C LYS A 111 20.41 6.74 3.31
N LYS A 112 20.14 7.72 4.16
CA LYS A 112 20.23 7.57 5.64
C LYS A 112 19.21 6.56 6.18
N LYS A 113 18.15 6.25 5.42
CA LYS A 113 17.09 5.34 5.85
C LYS A 113 17.27 3.89 5.37
N VAL A 114 18.37 3.57 4.69
CA VAL A 114 18.67 2.20 4.19
C VAL A 114 18.68 1.17 5.32
N THR A 115 19.26 1.51 6.47
CA THR A 115 19.34 0.61 7.63
C THR A 115 18.02 0.50 8.40
N VAL A 116 17.16 1.52 8.33
CA VAL A 116 15.87 1.56 9.06
C VAL A 116 14.72 0.98 8.25
N ALA A 117 14.83 0.97 6.92
CA ALA A 117 13.84 0.39 6.01
C ALA A 117 14.50 -0.45 4.91
N PRO A 118 15.22 -1.52 5.28
CA PRO A 118 16.07 -2.30 4.35
C PRO A 118 15.27 -3.03 3.26
N LEU A 119 13.98 -3.29 3.49
CA LEU A 119 13.11 -3.96 2.50
C LEU A 119 12.58 -2.99 1.43
N HIS A 120 12.61 -1.68 1.65
CA HIS A 120 12.00 -0.70 0.76
C HIS A 120 13.02 0.25 0.14
N VAL A 121 13.80 0.93 0.96
CA VAL A 121 14.68 2.03 0.52
C VAL A 121 15.70 1.62 -0.56
N PRO A 122 16.38 0.46 -0.48
CA PRO A 122 17.32 0.07 -1.53
C PRO A 122 16.67 -0.11 -2.91
N HIS A 123 15.43 -0.61 -2.96
CA HIS A 123 14.69 -0.74 -4.22
C HIS A 123 14.30 0.63 -4.78
N ILE A 124 13.84 1.55 -3.91
CA ILE A 124 13.46 2.90 -4.30
C ILE A 124 14.67 3.67 -4.86
N LEU A 125 15.83 3.58 -4.20
CA LEU A 125 17.06 4.24 -4.66
C LEU A 125 17.49 3.74 -6.04
N ARG A 126 17.40 2.44 -6.31
CA ARG A 126 17.68 1.89 -7.65
C ARG A 126 16.73 2.42 -8.72
N GLU A 127 15.44 2.50 -8.42
CA GLU A 127 14.46 3.06 -9.38
C GLU A 127 14.71 4.54 -9.64
N ILE A 128 15.08 5.32 -8.62
CA ILE A 128 15.46 6.73 -8.77
C ILE A 128 16.72 6.87 -9.64
N GLU A 129 17.76 6.09 -9.37
CA GLU A 129 19.00 6.09 -10.14
C GLU A 129 18.74 5.69 -11.61
N SER A 130 17.93 4.66 -11.82
CA SER A 130 17.53 4.23 -13.15
C SER A 130 16.73 5.32 -13.87
N ALA A 131 15.79 5.98 -13.20
CA ALA A 131 15.04 7.09 -13.78
C ALA A 131 15.94 8.27 -14.16
N GLN A 132 16.92 8.62 -13.31
CA GLN A 132 17.92 9.65 -13.61
C GLN A 132 18.79 9.32 -14.84
N LYS A 133 19.14 8.04 -14.99
CA LYS A 133 19.95 7.56 -16.12
C LYS A 133 19.18 7.60 -17.44
N HIS A 134 17.95 7.09 -17.45
CA HIS A 134 17.16 6.88 -18.66
C HIS A 134 16.32 8.09 -19.08
N PHE A 135 15.83 8.88 -18.12
CA PHE A 135 14.96 10.03 -18.37
C PHE A 135 15.55 11.35 -17.84
N LYS A 136 16.77 11.67 -18.27
CA LYS A 136 17.59 12.81 -17.78
C LYS A 136 16.91 14.17 -17.80
N GLN A 137 15.88 14.35 -18.63
CA GLN A 137 15.22 15.65 -18.81
C GLN A 137 13.87 15.70 -18.09
N ALA A 138 13.37 14.57 -17.58
CA ALA A 138 12.12 14.56 -16.84
C ALA A 138 12.36 15.03 -15.39
N ARG A 139 11.35 15.74 -14.85
CA ARG A 139 11.35 16.07 -13.42
C ARG A 139 11.09 14.80 -12.63
N LEU A 140 11.94 14.50 -11.64
CA LEU A 140 11.74 13.39 -10.75
C LEU A 140 10.94 13.82 -9.52
N ILE A 141 9.91 13.06 -9.17
CA ILE A 141 8.97 13.37 -8.11
C ILE A 141 8.83 12.15 -7.20
N ALA A 142 8.89 12.38 -5.90
CA ALA A 142 8.59 11.41 -4.86
C ALA A 142 7.10 11.50 -4.48
N ALA A 143 6.35 10.46 -4.78
CA ALA A 143 5.02 10.27 -4.20
C ALA A 143 5.16 9.48 -2.90
N SER A 144 5.10 10.19 -1.79
CA SER A 144 5.27 9.58 -0.46
C SER A 144 4.05 8.79 -0.04
N ASP A 145 4.27 7.57 0.42
CA ASP A 145 3.23 6.68 0.97
C ASP A 145 2.73 7.13 2.36
N SER A 146 3.48 8.02 3.02
CA SER A 146 3.14 8.58 4.33
C SER A 146 2.51 9.99 4.26
N ALA A 147 2.48 10.63 3.09
CA ALA A 147 2.03 12.02 2.96
C ALA A 147 0.58 12.23 3.42
N PHE A 148 -0.32 11.30 3.10
CA PHE A 148 -1.72 11.34 3.53
C PHE A 148 -1.90 11.31 5.05
N HIS A 149 -0.90 10.81 5.78
CA HIS A 149 -0.90 10.68 7.23
C HIS A 149 -0.20 11.83 7.96
N SER A 150 0.28 12.86 7.26
CA SER A 150 1.04 13.98 7.84
C SER A 150 0.22 14.80 8.85
N GLU A 151 -1.10 14.81 8.73
CA GLU A 151 -2.02 15.56 9.59
C GLU A 151 -2.58 14.75 10.79
N ILE A 152 -2.09 13.52 11.02
CA ILE A 152 -2.49 12.74 12.21
C ILE A 152 -2.19 13.56 13.46
N PRO A 153 -3.18 13.77 14.38
CA PRO A 153 -3.00 14.53 15.61
C PRO A 153 -1.90 13.94 16.50
N LEU A 154 -1.19 14.80 17.24
CA LEU A 154 -0.10 14.38 18.14
C LEU A 154 -0.51 13.25 19.08
N VAL A 155 -1.73 13.30 19.63
CA VAL A 155 -2.27 12.27 20.54
C VAL A 155 -2.30 10.86 19.92
N ALA A 156 -2.40 10.75 18.60
CA ALA A 156 -2.38 9.48 17.89
C ALA A 156 -1.02 9.19 17.25
N ARG A 157 -0.18 10.21 17.13
CA ARG A 157 1.14 10.13 16.46
C ARG A 157 2.27 9.74 17.40
N GLU A 158 2.26 10.25 18.65
CA GLU A 158 3.33 10.05 19.62
C GLU A 158 3.31 8.64 20.24
N TYR A 159 4.49 8.09 20.50
CA TYR A 159 4.68 6.92 21.34
C TYR A 159 4.96 7.33 22.79
N SER A 160 4.58 6.48 23.75
CA SER A 160 4.82 6.70 25.19
C SER A 160 6.26 6.35 25.56
N ILE A 161 7.23 7.03 24.97
CA ILE A 161 8.67 6.91 25.24
C ILE A 161 9.21 8.27 25.68
N LEU A 162 10.47 8.33 26.09
CA LEU A 162 11.11 9.59 26.45
C LEU A 162 11.04 10.57 25.28
N ARG A 163 10.54 11.79 25.54
CA ARG A 163 10.29 12.79 24.49
C ARG A 163 11.58 13.24 23.80
N GLU A 164 12.66 13.33 24.57
CA GLU A 164 13.98 13.68 24.04
C GLU A 164 14.43 12.66 23.00
N ASP A 165 14.31 11.36 23.28
CA ASP A 165 14.65 10.27 22.34
C ASP A 165 13.73 10.29 21.11
N ALA A 166 12.43 10.47 21.34
CA ALA A 166 11.45 10.55 20.24
C ALA A 166 11.78 11.69 19.27
N ASN A 167 12.20 12.86 19.79
CA ASN A 167 12.56 14.02 18.98
C ASN A 167 13.92 13.87 18.31
N GLU A 168 14.93 13.39 19.05
CA GLU A 168 16.30 13.23 18.53
C GLU A 168 16.35 12.21 17.39
N PHE A 169 15.62 11.10 17.54
CA PHE A 169 15.65 10.01 16.57
C PHE A 169 14.44 10.00 15.61
N ASP A 170 13.57 11.03 15.65
CA ASP A 170 12.38 11.17 14.82
C ASP A 170 11.47 9.93 14.93
N ILE A 171 11.19 9.46 16.19
CA ILE A 171 10.44 8.24 16.47
C ILE A 171 8.99 8.58 16.79
N HIS A 172 8.11 8.38 15.80
CA HIS A 172 6.66 8.48 15.97
C HIS A 172 5.93 7.71 14.86
N ARG A 173 4.60 7.71 14.87
CA ARG A 173 3.78 7.08 13.84
C ARG A 173 3.82 7.91 12.56
N PHE A 174 4.34 7.34 11.48
CA PHE A 174 4.32 7.95 10.14
C PHE A 174 3.11 7.53 9.34
N GLY A 175 2.70 6.26 9.44
CA GLY A 175 1.66 5.66 8.61
C GLY A 175 2.13 5.36 7.19
N TYR A 176 1.48 4.39 6.57
CA TYR A 176 1.78 3.96 5.19
C TYR A 176 0.50 3.55 4.46
N HIS A 177 0.59 3.18 3.19
CA HIS A 177 -0.54 3.00 2.28
C HIS A 177 -1.35 4.30 2.07
N GLY A 178 -0.75 5.46 2.32
CA GLY A 178 -1.41 6.75 2.19
C GLY A 178 -1.90 7.03 0.77
N LEU A 179 -1.16 6.63 -0.27
CA LEU A 179 -1.60 6.74 -1.66
C LEU A 179 -2.86 5.91 -1.94
N SER A 180 -2.93 4.70 -1.36
CA SER A 180 -4.12 3.86 -1.47
C SER A 180 -5.32 4.50 -0.77
N VAL A 181 -5.14 5.02 0.46
CA VAL A 181 -6.19 5.68 1.23
C VAL A 181 -6.66 6.96 0.53
N ALA A 182 -5.74 7.79 0.04
CA ALA A 182 -6.07 8.99 -0.73
C ALA A 182 -6.91 8.67 -1.97
N SER A 183 -6.55 7.62 -2.71
CA SER A 183 -7.31 7.17 -3.88
C SER A 183 -8.74 6.74 -3.54
N VAL A 184 -8.94 6.10 -2.37
CA VAL A 184 -10.26 5.73 -1.86
C VAL A 184 -11.07 6.97 -1.52
N VAL A 185 -10.50 7.90 -0.74
CA VAL A 185 -11.18 9.14 -0.32
C VAL A 185 -11.61 9.96 -1.52
N ARG A 186 -10.76 10.11 -2.52
CA ARG A 186 -11.07 10.84 -3.75
C ARG A 186 -12.23 10.24 -4.56
N ARG A 187 -12.35 8.91 -4.55
CA ARG A 187 -13.28 8.17 -5.45
C ARG A 187 -14.56 7.71 -4.76
N ILE A 188 -14.64 7.70 -3.43
CA ILE A 188 -15.76 7.10 -2.71
C ILE A 188 -17.09 7.77 -3.02
N HIS A 189 -17.11 9.08 -3.22
CA HIS A 189 -18.33 9.82 -3.58
C HIS A 189 -19.00 9.26 -4.84
N ALA A 190 -18.22 9.02 -5.87
CA ALA A 190 -18.74 8.48 -7.14
C ALA A 190 -19.37 7.08 -6.98
N LEU A 191 -18.98 6.32 -5.96
CA LEU A 191 -19.47 4.97 -5.73
C LEU A 191 -20.69 4.89 -4.82
N ILE A 192 -20.79 5.75 -3.81
CA ILE A 192 -21.88 5.70 -2.81
C ILE A 192 -22.74 6.97 -2.74
N GLY A 193 -22.43 7.99 -3.55
CA GLY A 193 -23.19 9.24 -3.66
C GLY A 193 -23.06 10.20 -2.50
N LEU A 194 -22.08 9.99 -1.61
CA LEU A 194 -21.79 10.86 -0.47
C LEU A 194 -20.32 10.75 -0.04
N ASP A 195 -19.83 11.74 0.70
CA ASP A 195 -18.52 11.74 1.36
C ASP A 195 -18.72 11.42 2.84
N PRO A 196 -18.34 10.21 3.32
CA PRO A 196 -18.52 9.85 4.72
C PRO A 196 -17.65 10.75 5.60
N GLU A 197 -18.24 11.33 6.65
CA GLU A 197 -17.47 12.11 7.62
C GLU A 197 -16.51 11.22 8.42
N ARG A 198 -16.97 10.01 8.78
CA ARG A 198 -16.25 9.04 9.64
C ARG A 198 -16.05 7.74 8.88
N LEU A 199 -14.92 7.66 8.21
CA LEU A 199 -14.57 6.55 7.32
C LEU A 199 -13.44 5.71 7.90
N VAL A 200 -13.58 4.39 7.87
CA VAL A 200 -12.48 3.45 8.08
C VAL A 200 -12.09 2.83 6.75
N VAL A 201 -10.81 2.94 6.37
CA VAL A 201 -10.25 2.31 5.18
C VAL A 201 -9.37 1.13 5.57
N CYS A 202 -9.74 -0.07 5.14
CA CYS A 202 -8.99 -1.31 5.34
C CYS A 202 -8.28 -1.69 4.04
N HIS A 203 -6.99 -1.41 3.96
CA HIS A 203 -6.14 -1.89 2.87
C HIS A 203 -5.65 -3.28 3.19
N ILE A 204 -6.06 -4.30 2.41
CA ILE A 204 -5.72 -5.70 2.64
C ILE A 204 -5.09 -6.29 1.37
N GLY A 205 -3.76 -6.23 1.32
CA GLY A 205 -2.91 -6.75 0.26
C GLY A 205 -1.83 -7.67 0.81
N SER A 206 -0.62 -7.63 0.26
CA SER A 206 0.58 -8.23 0.86
C SER A 206 0.97 -7.52 2.16
N GLY A 207 0.74 -6.21 2.23
CA GLY A 207 0.67 -5.44 3.47
C GLY A 207 -0.77 -5.17 3.86
N THR A 208 -1.02 -4.91 5.15
CA THR A 208 -2.36 -4.63 5.68
C THR A 208 -2.33 -3.43 6.61
N SER A 209 -3.25 -2.49 6.39
CA SER A 209 -3.47 -1.35 7.30
C SER A 209 -4.95 -1.04 7.47
N VAL A 210 -5.28 -0.42 8.58
CA VAL A 210 -6.61 0.16 8.87
C VAL A 210 -6.39 1.61 9.25
N THR A 211 -7.04 2.51 8.52
CA THR A 211 -6.88 3.96 8.67
C THR A 211 -8.22 4.60 8.99
N ALA A 212 -8.26 5.44 10.02
CA ALA A 212 -9.37 6.32 10.33
C ALA A 212 -9.24 7.61 9.51
N VAL A 213 -10.27 7.93 8.76
CA VAL A 213 -10.37 9.15 7.96
C VAL A 213 -11.57 9.96 8.44
N LYS A 214 -11.32 11.18 8.91
CA LYS A 214 -12.36 12.12 9.36
C LYS A 214 -12.38 13.33 8.43
N ASN A 215 -13.52 13.62 7.83
CA ASN A 215 -13.67 14.73 6.87
C ASN A 215 -12.59 14.72 5.78
N GLY A 216 -12.29 13.54 5.23
CA GLY A 216 -11.28 13.37 4.17
C GLY A 216 -9.82 13.36 4.61
N LYS A 217 -9.51 13.51 5.92
CA LYS A 217 -8.16 13.57 6.49
C LYS A 217 -7.85 12.36 7.35
N SER A 218 -6.64 11.83 7.27
CA SER A 218 -6.18 10.77 8.17
C SER A 218 -6.05 11.29 9.60
N VAL A 219 -6.72 10.63 10.56
CA VAL A 219 -6.66 10.98 11.99
C VAL A 219 -6.02 9.88 12.84
N GLU A 220 -5.94 8.66 12.34
CA GLU A 220 -5.27 7.51 12.97
C GLU A 220 -4.96 6.46 11.90
N THR A 221 -3.92 5.65 12.08
CA THR A 221 -3.63 4.50 11.22
C THR A 221 -2.90 3.40 11.98
N SER A 222 -3.08 2.15 11.58
CA SER A 222 -2.51 0.99 12.26
C SER A 222 -1.00 0.81 12.04
N MET A 223 -0.47 1.24 10.90
CA MET A 223 0.97 1.20 10.68
C MET A 223 1.64 2.36 11.41
N GLY A 224 2.74 2.07 12.10
CA GLY A 224 3.43 3.02 12.98
C GLY A 224 4.68 3.63 12.38
N PHE A 225 5.80 3.51 13.10
CA PHE A 225 7.13 3.95 12.68
C PHE A 225 7.60 3.20 11.42
N ALA A 226 7.34 1.89 11.36
CA ALA A 226 7.64 1.04 10.21
C ALA A 226 6.36 0.40 9.64
N PRO A 227 6.34 0.02 8.35
CA PRO A 227 5.18 -0.63 7.74
C PRO A 227 5.02 -2.12 8.17
N ALA A 228 5.66 -2.54 9.24
CA ALA A 228 5.62 -3.89 9.80
C ALA A 228 4.74 -4.01 11.05
N THR A 229 4.27 -2.89 11.60
CA THR A 229 3.45 -2.83 12.82
C THR A 229 1.95 -2.83 12.53
N GLY A 230 1.13 -2.98 13.56
CA GLY A 230 -0.32 -3.05 13.49
C GLY A 230 -0.80 -4.49 13.27
N LEU A 231 -1.25 -4.79 12.09
CA LEU A 231 -1.91 -6.05 11.77
C LEU A 231 -0.93 -7.13 11.27
N PRO A 232 -1.19 -8.43 11.55
CA PRO A 232 -0.50 -9.51 10.86
C PRO A 232 -0.68 -9.40 9.34
N MET A 233 0.38 -9.71 8.58
CA MET A 233 0.37 -9.61 7.11
C MET A 233 0.83 -10.95 6.50
N GLY A 234 1.16 -10.97 5.22
CA GLY A 234 1.68 -12.18 4.58
C GLY A 234 2.88 -12.78 5.32
N SER A 235 3.92 -11.98 5.56
CA SER A 235 5.14 -12.40 6.27
C SER A 235 5.54 -11.49 7.44
N ARG A 236 4.87 -10.34 7.62
CA ARG A 236 5.15 -9.41 8.71
C ARG A 236 4.29 -9.73 9.93
N ALA A 237 4.93 -9.70 11.11
CA ALA A 237 4.28 -10.12 12.35
C ALA A 237 3.09 -9.22 12.78
N GLY A 238 3.10 -7.92 12.42
CA GLY A 238 2.23 -6.94 13.03
C GLY A 238 2.73 -6.56 14.43
N ASP A 239 1.80 -6.19 15.31
CA ASP A 239 2.15 -5.85 16.68
C ASP A 239 2.58 -7.10 17.47
N VAL A 240 3.77 -7.03 18.03
CA VAL A 240 4.35 -8.03 18.92
C VAL A 240 4.74 -7.32 20.22
N ASP A 241 4.50 -7.97 21.35
CA ASP A 241 4.97 -7.48 22.65
C ASP A 241 6.49 -7.28 22.61
N THR A 242 6.95 -6.09 22.97
CA THR A 242 8.37 -5.73 22.94
C THR A 242 9.21 -6.65 23.85
N ALA A 243 8.68 -7.05 25.01
CA ALA A 243 9.38 -7.98 25.92
C ALA A 243 9.52 -9.36 25.30
N ALA A 244 8.51 -9.84 24.56
CA ALA A 244 8.58 -11.10 23.84
C ALA A 244 9.65 -11.06 22.72
N LEU A 245 9.77 -9.96 21.99
CA LEU A 245 10.81 -9.79 20.97
C LEU A 245 12.20 -9.78 21.61
N LEU A 246 12.39 -9.03 22.71
CA LEU A 246 13.65 -8.98 23.44
C LEU A 246 14.03 -10.35 24.01
N GLU A 247 13.06 -11.16 24.46
CA GLU A 247 13.30 -12.52 24.92
C GLU A 247 13.77 -13.44 23.79
N LEU A 248 13.14 -13.36 22.60
CA LEU A 248 13.61 -14.08 21.41
C LEU A 248 15.03 -13.69 21.04
N MET A 249 15.35 -12.40 21.10
CA MET A 249 16.72 -11.91 20.82
C MET A 249 17.75 -12.51 21.79
N ARG A 250 17.43 -12.55 23.10
CA ARG A 250 18.30 -13.19 24.11
C ARG A 250 18.45 -14.68 23.87
N ALA A 251 17.34 -15.38 23.72
CA ALA A 251 17.33 -16.84 23.57
C ALA A 251 18.03 -17.32 22.30
N LYS A 252 17.97 -16.54 21.23
CA LYS A 252 18.58 -16.87 19.93
C LYS A 252 19.88 -16.12 19.66
N HIS A 253 20.35 -15.31 20.59
CA HIS A 253 21.55 -14.45 20.45
C HIS A 253 21.49 -13.54 19.20
N TRP A 254 20.31 -13.02 18.88
CA TRP A 254 20.12 -12.18 17.72
C TRP A 254 20.61 -10.75 17.91
N ARG A 255 21.24 -10.20 16.87
CA ARG A 255 21.47 -8.78 16.72
C ARG A 255 20.15 -8.09 16.36
N PRO A 256 20.01 -6.77 16.57
CA PRO A 256 18.81 -6.01 16.19
C PRO A 256 18.37 -6.23 14.74
N SER A 257 19.32 -6.30 13.79
CA SER A 257 19.02 -6.54 12.36
C SER A 257 18.44 -7.94 12.08
N GLU A 258 18.78 -8.95 12.88
CA GLU A 258 18.23 -10.31 12.75
C GLU A 258 16.82 -10.37 13.31
N ALA A 259 16.55 -9.67 14.41
CA ALA A 259 15.22 -9.50 14.96
C ALA A 259 14.31 -8.72 14.00
N GLU A 260 14.80 -7.63 13.41
CA GLU A 260 14.09 -6.88 12.40
C GLU A 260 13.74 -7.76 11.18
N MET A 261 14.69 -8.51 10.67
CA MET A 261 14.43 -9.46 9.57
C MET A 261 13.37 -10.48 9.96
N TYR A 262 13.44 -11.03 11.16
CA TYR A 262 12.47 -12.03 11.65
C TYR A 262 11.04 -11.47 11.67
N ILE A 263 10.79 -10.31 12.26
CA ILE A 263 9.45 -9.72 12.31
C ILE A 263 8.90 -9.32 10.94
N ASN A 264 9.79 -9.07 9.97
CA ASN A 264 9.40 -8.71 8.61
C ASN A 264 9.16 -9.91 7.68
N THR A 265 9.83 -11.06 7.92
CA THR A 265 9.84 -12.18 6.96
C THR A 265 9.34 -13.51 7.53
N ASN A 266 9.36 -13.68 8.85
CA ASN A 266 9.00 -14.93 9.53
C ASN A 266 7.77 -14.78 10.45
N GLY A 267 7.08 -13.65 10.36
CA GLY A 267 5.84 -13.39 11.07
C GLY A 267 4.60 -13.61 10.20
N GLY A 268 3.48 -13.05 10.64
CA GLY A 268 2.22 -13.05 9.92
C GLY A 268 1.71 -14.44 9.55
N PHE A 269 1.09 -14.56 8.40
CA PHE A 269 0.58 -15.83 7.90
C PHE A 269 1.68 -16.86 7.66
N ALA A 270 2.83 -16.44 7.11
CA ALA A 270 3.98 -17.32 6.90
C ALA A 270 4.47 -17.93 8.21
N GLY A 271 4.57 -17.12 9.27
CA GLY A 271 4.98 -17.61 10.60
C GLY A 271 3.93 -18.50 11.26
N MET A 272 2.64 -18.17 11.12
CA MET A 272 1.56 -18.91 11.77
C MET A 272 1.18 -20.22 11.05
N ALA A 273 1.26 -20.25 9.71
CA ALA A 273 0.72 -21.34 8.91
C ALA A 273 1.65 -21.84 7.78
N GLY A 274 2.88 -21.32 7.69
CA GLY A 274 3.84 -21.68 6.65
C GLY A 274 3.44 -21.23 5.23
N GLU A 275 2.47 -20.32 5.11
CA GLU A 275 1.97 -19.83 3.83
C GLU A 275 1.62 -18.34 3.94
N SER A 276 2.14 -17.52 3.06
CA SER A 276 1.91 -16.08 3.06
C SER A 276 0.71 -15.63 2.19
N ASP A 277 0.27 -16.46 1.27
CA ASP A 277 -0.83 -16.17 0.35
C ASP A 277 -2.19 -16.50 0.99
N ILE A 278 -2.98 -15.46 1.26
CA ILE A 278 -4.33 -15.58 1.84
C ILE A 278 -5.23 -16.51 1.02
N ARG A 279 -5.08 -16.54 -0.31
CA ARG A 279 -5.91 -17.40 -1.19
C ARG A 279 -5.65 -18.87 -0.91
N ARG A 280 -4.37 -19.25 -0.74
CA ARG A 280 -3.99 -20.62 -0.40
C ARG A 280 -4.41 -20.99 1.01
N LEU A 281 -4.38 -20.06 1.95
CA LEU A 281 -4.88 -20.28 3.32
C LEU A 281 -6.40 -20.50 3.33
N LEU A 282 -7.18 -19.73 2.55
CA LEU A 282 -8.62 -19.94 2.40
C LEU A 282 -8.92 -21.30 1.76
N ASP A 283 -8.18 -21.70 0.73
CA ASP A 283 -8.30 -23.03 0.12
C ASP A 283 -7.97 -24.15 1.13
N ARG A 284 -6.88 -24.02 1.89
CA ARG A 284 -6.53 -24.96 2.96
C ARG A 284 -7.62 -25.05 4.04
N ARG A 285 -8.16 -23.90 4.46
CA ARG A 285 -9.29 -23.84 5.41
C ARG A 285 -10.51 -24.58 4.88
N SER A 286 -10.88 -24.42 3.61
CA SER A 286 -12.01 -25.12 3.00
C SER A 286 -11.84 -26.65 2.99
N LYS A 287 -10.59 -27.10 3.07
CA LYS A 287 -10.19 -28.53 3.21
C LYS A 287 -9.99 -28.98 4.67
N ASN A 288 -10.54 -28.22 5.63
CA ASN A 288 -10.48 -28.47 7.07
C ASN A 288 -9.06 -28.44 7.69
N ASP A 289 -8.14 -27.66 7.12
CA ASP A 289 -6.83 -27.42 7.73
C ASP A 289 -6.98 -26.48 8.94
N ALA A 290 -6.81 -27.04 10.14
CA ALA A 290 -6.97 -26.30 11.39
C ALA A 290 -5.93 -25.20 11.59
N VAL A 291 -4.71 -25.35 11.06
CA VAL A 291 -3.63 -24.35 11.16
C VAL A 291 -3.96 -23.14 10.30
N ALA A 292 -4.39 -23.38 9.07
CA ALA A 292 -4.83 -22.30 8.17
C ALA A 292 -6.07 -21.58 8.72
N ALA A 293 -7.04 -22.34 9.26
CA ALA A 293 -8.22 -21.76 9.88
C ALA A 293 -7.85 -20.87 11.09
N GLN A 294 -6.95 -21.32 11.96
CA GLN A 294 -6.51 -20.55 13.12
C GLN A 294 -5.78 -19.27 12.71
N ALA A 295 -4.88 -19.31 11.71
CA ALA A 295 -4.17 -18.14 11.22
C ALA A 295 -5.13 -17.08 10.66
N LEU A 296 -6.14 -17.50 9.88
CA LEU A 296 -7.18 -16.61 9.35
C LEU A 296 -8.08 -16.03 10.46
N ASN A 297 -8.39 -16.82 11.49
CA ASN A 297 -9.17 -16.35 12.65
C ASN A 297 -8.37 -15.30 13.46
N VAL A 298 -7.07 -15.51 13.69
CA VAL A 298 -6.19 -14.53 14.34
C VAL A 298 -6.17 -13.23 13.55
N PHE A 299 -6.03 -13.31 12.23
CA PHE A 299 -6.05 -12.14 11.35
C PHE A 299 -7.39 -11.41 11.44
N ALA A 300 -8.51 -12.11 11.26
CA ALA A 300 -9.85 -11.53 11.28
C ALA A 300 -10.15 -10.86 12.63
N TYR A 301 -9.78 -11.49 13.74
CA TYR A 301 -9.93 -10.94 15.09
C TYR A 301 -9.13 -9.64 15.28
N ASN A 302 -7.86 -9.60 14.82
CA ASN A 302 -7.05 -8.39 14.89
C ASN A 302 -7.61 -7.29 13.97
N MET A 303 -8.13 -7.62 12.78
CA MET A 303 -8.82 -6.67 11.92
C MET A 303 -10.05 -6.06 12.62
N GLN A 304 -10.89 -6.89 13.26
CA GLN A 304 -12.06 -6.44 14.00
C GLN A 304 -11.71 -5.50 15.16
N LYS A 305 -10.71 -5.87 15.96
CA LYS A 305 -10.17 -5.01 17.03
C LYS A 305 -9.67 -3.67 16.48
N MET A 306 -8.90 -3.71 15.42
CA MET A 306 -8.33 -2.50 14.83
C MET A 306 -9.42 -1.59 14.25
N ILE A 307 -10.40 -2.14 13.52
CA ILE A 307 -11.55 -1.37 13.01
C ILE A 307 -12.33 -0.73 14.18
N ALA A 308 -12.60 -1.47 15.24
CA ALA A 308 -13.28 -0.95 16.42
C ALA A 308 -12.47 0.17 17.11
N ALA A 309 -11.15 0.01 17.23
CA ALA A 309 -10.27 1.03 17.81
C ALA A 309 -10.32 2.36 17.01
N GLN A 310 -10.38 2.28 15.67
CA GLN A 310 -10.47 3.48 14.83
C GLN A 310 -11.76 4.31 15.10
N THR A 311 -12.82 3.69 15.59
CA THR A 311 -14.07 4.41 15.88
C THR A 311 -13.93 5.41 17.03
N VAL A 312 -12.95 5.21 17.92
CA VAL A 312 -12.63 6.16 19.01
C VAL A 312 -12.07 7.45 18.43
N ALA A 313 -11.09 7.35 17.50
CA ALA A 313 -10.51 8.52 16.84
C ALA A 313 -11.54 9.30 16.00
N LEU A 314 -12.49 8.57 15.42
CA LEU A 314 -13.55 9.15 14.59
C LEU A 314 -14.71 9.75 15.40
N GLY A 315 -14.99 9.24 16.61
CA GLY A 315 -16.20 9.55 17.38
C GLY A 315 -17.45 8.90 16.79
N GLY A 316 -17.31 7.76 16.12
CA GLY A 316 -18.38 6.99 15.47
C GLY A 316 -17.92 6.38 14.15
N LEU A 317 -18.87 5.87 13.35
CA LEU A 317 -18.56 5.20 12.08
C LEU A 317 -19.71 5.35 11.07
N ASP A 318 -19.43 5.86 9.89
CA ASP A 318 -20.40 6.00 8.80
C ASP A 318 -20.16 4.95 7.70
N ALA A 319 -18.88 4.66 7.39
CA ALA A 319 -18.54 3.70 6.36
C ALA A 319 -17.23 2.96 6.65
N ILE A 320 -17.15 1.72 6.11
CA ILE A 320 -15.95 0.91 6.02
C ILE A 320 -15.69 0.65 4.54
N VAL A 321 -14.48 0.93 4.07
CA VAL A 321 -14.00 0.53 2.76
C VAL A 321 -13.01 -0.62 2.91
N LEU A 322 -13.27 -1.73 2.22
CA LEU A 322 -12.39 -2.87 2.08
C LEU A 322 -11.70 -2.77 0.71
N THR A 323 -10.39 -2.53 0.70
CA THR A 323 -9.62 -2.26 -0.52
C THR A 323 -8.37 -3.14 -0.63
N ALA A 324 -7.68 -3.03 -1.74
CA ALA A 324 -6.54 -3.83 -2.18
C ALA A 324 -6.89 -5.30 -2.53
N THR A 325 -5.88 -6.03 -3.00
CA THR A 325 -6.07 -7.27 -3.76
C THR A 325 -6.85 -8.35 -3.01
N ALA A 326 -6.49 -8.63 -1.73
CA ALA A 326 -7.13 -9.70 -0.97
C ALA A 326 -8.59 -9.36 -0.62
N ALA A 327 -8.84 -8.11 -0.20
CA ALA A 327 -10.19 -7.65 0.12
C ALA A 327 -11.12 -7.65 -1.11
N VAL A 328 -10.63 -7.19 -2.26
CA VAL A 328 -11.44 -7.12 -3.49
C VAL A 328 -11.74 -8.50 -4.08
N ARG A 329 -10.79 -9.43 -3.95
CA ARG A 329 -10.89 -10.76 -4.59
C ARG A 329 -11.53 -11.85 -3.74
N SER A 330 -11.73 -11.65 -2.42
CA SER A 330 -12.24 -12.69 -1.54
C SER A 330 -13.46 -12.25 -0.73
N SER A 331 -14.64 -12.77 -1.11
CA SER A 331 -15.86 -12.58 -0.33
C SER A 331 -15.81 -13.29 1.02
N GLU A 332 -15.14 -14.44 1.08
CA GLU A 332 -14.94 -15.20 2.33
C GLU A 332 -14.10 -14.42 3.34
N LEU A 333 -12.98 -13.82 2.91
CA LEU A 333 -12.15 -13.00 3.78
C LEU A 333 -12.93 -11.80 4.35
N ARG A 334 -13.70 -11.11 3.48
CA ARG A 334 -14.54 -10.00 3.92
C ARG A 334 -15.58 -10.43 4.94
N ALA A 335 -16.22 -11.59 4.72
CA ALA A 335 -17.18 -12.14 5.66
C ALA A 335 -16.56 -12.43 7.02
N LEU A 336 -15.37 -13.05 7.06
CA LEU A 336 -14.61 -13.30 8.30
C LEU A 336 -14.32 -12.02 9.09
N ILE A 337 -13.91 -10.95 8.40
CA ILE A 337 -13.62 -9.67 9.02
C ILE A 337 -14.88 -9.01 9.57
N LEU A 338 -15.96 -9.02 8.80
CA LEU A 338 -17.17 -8.25 9.11
C LEU A 338 -18.10 -8.91 10.14
N GLN A 339 -18.06 -10.24 10.30
CA GLN A 339 -18.98 -11.00 11.17
C GLN A 339 -18.96 -10.55 12.64
N GLY A 340 -17.82 -10.05 13.14
CA GLY A 340 -17.67 -9.58 14.53
C GLY A 340 -18.05 -8.11 14.76
N LEU A 341 -18.47 -7.37 13.72
CA LEU A 341 -18.66 -5.91 13.78
C LEU A 341 -20.13 -5.47 13.83
N SER A 342 -21.07 -6.38 14.07
CA SER A 342 -22.51 -6.07 14.11
C SER A 342 -22.86 -5.04 15.22
N HIS A 343 -22.14 -5.08 16.34
CA HIS A 343 -22.29 -4.15 17.45
C HIS A 343 -21.89 -2.70 17.09
N LEU A 344 -21.14 -2.50 16.00
CA LEU A 344 -20.81 -1.19 15.43
C LEU A 344 -21.83 -0.73 14.38
N GLY A 345 -22.92 -1.46 14.18
CA GLY A 345 -23.94 -1.15 13.17
C GLY A 345 -23.61 -1.68 11.75
N VAL A 346 -22.61 -2.54 11.64
CA VAL A 346 -22.24 -3.18 10.38
C VAL A 346 -23.15 -4.37 10.09
N GLN A 347 -23.88 -4.31 8.99
CA GLN A 347 -24.75 -5.41 8.53
C GLN A 347 -24.43 -5.73 7.07
N MET A 348 -23.70 -6.82 6.83
CA MET A 348 -23.31 -7.27 5.49
C MET A 348 -24.44 -8.10 4.84
N SER A 349 -24.69 -7.86 3.55
CA SER A 349 -25.49 -8.75 2.70
C SER A 349 -24.62 -9.85 2.11
N LYS A 350 -24.91 -11.11 2.45
CA LYS A 350 -24.17 -12.26 1.91
C LYS A 350 -24.20 -12.27 0.38
N ASP A 351 -25.38 -12.11 -0.22
CA ASP A 351 -25.55 -12.18 -1.67
C ASP A 351 -24.76 -11.09 -2.40
N ARG A 352 -24.81 -9.83 -1.91
CA ARG A 352 -24.03 -8.75 -2.48
C ARG A 352 -22.52 -8.98 -2.32
N ASN A 353 -22.11 -9.48 -1.15
CA ASN A 353 -20.71 -9.78 -0.91
C ASN A 353 -20.19 -10.84 -1.88
N ASP A 354 -20.95 -11.90 -2.13
CA ASP A 354 -20.55 -12.99 -3.02
C ASP A 354 -20.55 -12.56 -4.51
N LEU A 355 -21.43 -11.63 -4.90
CA LEU A 355 -21.48 -11.08 -6.27
C LEU A 355 -20.34 -10.12 -6.59
N LEU A 356 -19.73 -9.48 -5.57
CA LEU A 356 -18.67 -8.45 -5.74
C LEU A 356 -17.26 -9.03 -5.60
N VAL A 357 -16.98 -10.16 -6.23
CA VAL A 357 -15.61 -10.67 -6.39
C VAL A 357 -14.95 -9.97 -7.57
N SER A 358 -13.82 -9.32 -7.33
CA SER A 358 -13.08 -8.51 -8.32
C SER A 358 -13.90 -7.34 -8.93
N LYS A 359 -14.92 -6.86 -8.20
CA LYS A 359 -15.77 -5.74 -8.59
C LYS A 359 -15.85 -4.74 -7.42
N GLU A 360 -16.25 -3.51 -7.73
CA GLU A 360 -16.52 -2.46 -6.75
C GLU A 360 -18.02 -2.36 -6.45
N GLY A 361 -18.37 -1.97 -5.23
CA GLY A 361 -19.77 -1.75 -4.85
C GLY A 361 -20.04 -1.86 -3.35
N VAL A 362 -21.29 -1.62 -2.98
CA VAL A 362 -21.78 -1.67 -1.60
C VAL A 362 -22.23 -3.08 -1.26
N ILE A 363 -21.67 -3.66 -0.19
CA ILE A 363 -22.02 -4.99 0.31
C ILE A 363 -22.84 -4.98 1.60
N SER A 364 -23.07 -3.82 2.22
CA SER A 364 -23.98 -3.73 3.36
C SER A 364 -25.45 -3.85 2.91
N VAL A 365 -26.33 -4.29 3.82
CA VAL A 365 -27.78 -4.26 3.60
C VAL A 365 -28.27 -2.80 3.52
N ARG A 366 -29.47 -2.60 2.94
CA ARG A 366 -29.99 -1.26 2.64
C ARG A 366 -30.15 -0.38 3.89
N ASN A 367 -30.57 -0.99 5.00
CA ASN A 367 -30.83 -0.34 6.29
C ASN A 367 -29.62 -0.42 7.27
N SER A 368 -28.46 -0.86 6.84
CA SER A 368 -27.24 -0.81 7.64
C SER A 368 -26.90 0.63 7.97
N THR A 369 -26.68 0.94 9.26
CA THR A 369 -26.26 2.27 9.72
C THR A 369 -24.85 2.59 9.26
N VAL A 370 -23.99 1.57 9.15
CA VAL A 370 -22.63 1.69 8.60
C VAL A 370 -22.62 1.11 7.19
N LYS A 371 -22.21 1.90 6.21
CA LYS A 371 -22.02 1.40 4.83
C LYS A 371 -20.75 0.58 4.74
N VAL A 372 -20.80 -0.57 4.08
CA VAL A 372 -19.62 -1.38 3.76
C VAL A 372 -19.43 -1.43 2.26
N VAL A 373 -18.25 -1.02 1.83
CA VAL A 373 -17.90 -0.82 0.43
C VAL A 373 -16.68 -1.65 0.06
N VAL A 374 -16.74 -2.34 -1.07
CA VAL A 374 -15.57 -2.96 -1.72
C VAL A 374 -15.09 -2.02 -2.80
N MET A 375 -13.80 -1.66 -2.79
CA MET A 375 -13.26 -0.67 -3.69
C MET A 375 -11.82 -1.02 -4.09
N ARG A 376 -11.48 -0.88 -5.37
CA ARG A 376 -10.08 -1.05 -5.81
C ARG A 376 -9.27 0.16 -5.40
N THR A 377 -8.02 -0.06 -5.03
CA THR A 377 -7.06 1.05 -4.90
C THR A 377 -6.63 1.55 -6.28
N ASP A 378 -6.34 2.83 -6.39
CA ASP A 378 -5.81 3.48 -7.58
C ASP A 378 -4.54 4.27 -7.22
N GLU A 379 -3.55 3.58 -6.67
CA GLU A 379 -2.28 4.17 -6.25
C GLU A 379 -1.54 4.84 -7.41
N MET A 380 -1.58 4.21 -8.60
CA MET A 380 -0.89 4.74 -9.77
C MET A 380 -1.54 6.05 -10.25
N GLY A 381 -2.88 6.10 -10.29
CA GLY A 381 -3.61 7.32 -10.61
C GLY A 381 -3.38 8.43 -9.58
N GLU A 382 -3.30 8.08 -8.29
CA GLU A 382 -2.98 9.03 -7.23
C GLU A 382 -1.57 9.61 -7.39
N MET A 383 -0.58 8.78 -7.73
CA MET A 383 0.78 9.23 -8.01
C MET A 383 0.84 10.17 -9.24
N ALA A 384 0.06 9.88 -10.28
CA ALA A 384 -0.03 10.76 -11.45
C ALA A 384 -0.61 12.15 -11.07
N GLN A 385 -1.60 12.19 -10.17
CA GLN A 385 -2.14 13.46 -9.67
C GLN A 385 -1.13 14.23 -8.82
N VAL A 386 -0.33 13.55 -8.00
CA VAL A 386 0.77 14.19 -7.26
C VAL A 386 1.71 14.94 -8.22
N ALA A 387 2.05 14.35 -9.37
CA ALA A 387 2.89 15.03 -10.35
C ALA A 387 2.22 16.30 -10.93
N GLU A 388 0.91 16.24 -11.17
CA GLU A 388 0.16 17.37 -11.65
C GLU A 388 0.10 18.49 -10.61
N GLN A 389 -0.18 18.17 -9.35
CA GLN A 389 -0.22 19.13 -8.23
C GLN A 389 1.13 19.82 -8.02
N ILE A 390 2.24 19.06 -8.01
CA ILE A 390 3.60 19.64 -7.92
C ILE A 390 3.92 20.51 -9.13
N SER A 391 3.48 20.14 -10.34
CA SER A 391 3.70 20.93 -11.55
C SER A 391 2.92 22.24 -11.55
N LEU A 392 1.79 22.27 -10.85
CA LEU A 392 0.96 23.47 -10.66
C LEU A 392 1.38 24.31 -9.43
N GLY A 393 2.34 23.83 -8.64
CA GLY A 393 2.80 24.52 -7.41
C GLY A 393 1.76 24.49 -6.28
N VAL A 394 0.88 23.50 -6.27
CA VAL A 394 -0.19 23.34 -5.25
C VAL A 394 0.30 22.58 -4.02
N VAL A 395 1.39 21.79 -4.17
CA VAL A 395 2.01 20.96 -3.11
C VAL A 395 3.51 21.21 -3.11
#